data_ac7c575a1a6dce26d48c0572fc7b4d72
#
_entry.id   ac7c575a1a6dce26d48c0572fc7b4d72
#
_cell.length_a   1.000
_cell.length_b   1.000
_cell.length_c   1.000
_cell.angle_alpha   90.00
_cell.angle_beta   90.00
_cell.angle_gamma   90.00
#
_symmetry.space_group_name_H-M   'P 1'
#
loop_
_entity.id
_entity.type
_entity.pdbx_description
1 polymer ?
#
loop_
_entity_poly.entity_id
_entity_poly.type
_entity_poly.pdbx_seq_one_letter_code
_entity_poly.pdbx_strand_id
1 'polypeptide(L)'
;MFQKEKIYIAGPECFYTGGYDMLAAMRAESIAKGFGVTLPNDHPLDMENPDLRKRADSIFADLKAIMLDTTVVIADLEAYRGSEPDSGTIYELGMAYAKGARCYGYTRDKRPLVWKDQKYTLKEGKVYDEHGKEAPYKDLPFSPCIIASTKIAEGDYGDCLKMLMTDIEEEKKYKGLRGYSVDYTAAKTYKSDRPVVYLAGPERYDKDAKEIYKKRKGLCASYGLQAFTPADWAEGVEKMDTDCPYTAAANQFDSWQQHVRNCDAIIADLNDYRGYECSNDVAFECGMAFQLGKKMYGYVDDIRPAKEKVPNLGPEHEYRDMTGANVEDFNYPVNLMFSCSMDIREGKFEEVIKEIAKDLYK
;
A
#
# COMPACT_ATOMS: atom_id res chain seq x y z
N MET A 1 -4.33 29.03 -9.77
CA MET A 1 -2.92 29.04 -9.33
C MET A 1 -2.34 27.61 -9.30
N PHE A 2 -3.16 26.58 -9.02
CA PHE A 2 -2.75 25.18 -8.93
C PHE A 2 -3.23 24.32 -10.10
N GLN A 3 -3.67 24.90 -11.20
CA GLN A 3 -4.29 24.23 -12.38
C GLN A 3 -3.46 23.13 -13.04
N LYS A 4 -2.16 23.05 -12.75
CA LYS A 4 -1.27 21.99 -13.24
C LYS A 4 -1.26 20.75 -12.34
N GLU A 5 -1.78 20.86 -11.13
CA GLU A 5 -1.84 19.76 -10.17
C GLU A 5 -3.21 19.11 -10.23
N LYS A 6 -3.21 17.79 -10.37
CA LYS A 6 -4.41 16.97 -10.39
C LYS A 6 -4.37 16.01 -9.21
N ILE A 7 -5.29 16.24 -8.27
CA ILE A 7 -5.41 15.45 -7.04
C ILE A 7 -6.26 14.22 -7.33
N TYR A 8 -5.76 13.05 -6.96
CA TYR A 8 -6.55 11.85 -6.73
C TYR A 8 -6.82 11.72 -5.22
N ILE A 9 -8.09 11.57 -4.85
CA ILE A 9 -8.51 11.37 -3.47
C ILE A 9 -8.63 9.88 -3.24
N ALA A 10 -7.73 9.34 -2.43
CA ALA A 10 -7.63 7.92 -2.09
C ALA A 10 -8.16 7.69 -0.67
N GLY A 11 -9.07 6.77 -0.50
CA GLY A 11 -9.61 6.45 0.83
C GLY A 11 -10.77 5.48 0.80
N PRO A 12 -11.13 4.92 1.97
CA PRO A 12 -12.21 3.96 2.12
C PRO A 12 -13.61 4.60 2.12
N GLU A 13 -13.74 5.90 1.85
CA GLU A 13 -15.01 6.62 1.91
C GLU A 13 -16.09 5.94 1.07
N CYS A 14 -15.74 5.42 -0.10
CA CYS A 14 -16.70 4.74 -0.98
C CYS A 14 -17.36 3.51 -0.34
N PHE A 15 -16.79 2.96 0.73
CA PHE A 15 -17.36 1.83 1.47
C PHE A 15 -18.36 2.25 2.55
N TYR A 16 -18.42 3.53 2.93
CA TYR A 16 -19.32 4.02 3.98
C TYR A 16 -20.61 4.58 3.41
N THR A 17 -21.68 4.53 4.22
CA THR A 17 -22.93 5.22 3.92
C THR A 17 -22.67 6.73 3.82
N GLY A 18 -23.09 7.35 2.70
CA GLY A 18 -22.82 8.77 2.46
C GLY A 18 -21.38 9.08 2.04
N GLY A 19 -20.53 8.07 1.82
CA GLY A 19 -19.13 8.26 1.44
C GLY A 19 -18.95 9.02 0.13
N TYR A 20 -19.81 8.81 -0.84
CA TYR A 20 -19.79 9.59 -2.09
C TYR A 20 -20.09 11.08 -1.88
N ASP A 21 -20.93 11.43 -0.91
CA ASP A 21 -21.18 12.85 -0.54
C ASP A 21 -19.92 13.44 0.12
N MET A 22 -19.20 12.66 0.93
CA MET A 22 -17.91 13.07 1.50
C MET A 22 -16.88 13.32 0.40
N LEU A 23 -16.72 12.39 -0.53
CA LEU A 23 -15.82 12.55 -1.68
C LEU A 23 -16.18 13.75 -2.55
N ALA A 24 -17.49 13.99 -2.77
CA ALA A 24 -17.97 15.17 -3.52
C ALA A 24 -17.63 16.47 -2.79
N ALA A 25 -17.74 16.52 -1.46
CA ALA A 25 -17.35 17.69 -0.67
C ALA A 25 -15.84 17.97 -0.75
N MET A 26 -14.99 16.95 -0.60
CA MET A 26 -13.52 17.07 -0.75
C MET A 26 -13.15 17.55 -2.16
N ARG A 27 -13.82 17.03 -3.19
CA ARG A 27 -13.66 17.50 -4.58
C ARG A 27 -14.01 18.98 -4.70
N ALA A 28 -15.17 19.38 -4.20
CA ALA A 28 -15.61 20.77 -4.28
C ALA A 28 -14.64 21.73 -3.59
N GLU A 29 -14.13 21.35 -2.42
CA GLU A 29 -13.11 22.12 -1.68
C GLU A 29 -11.84 22.31 -2.53
N SER A 30 -11.32 21.23 -3.11
CA SER A 30 -10.10 21.26 -3.92
C SER A 30 -10.26 22.08 -5.20
N ILE A 31 -11.40 21.95 -5.89
CA ILE A 31 -11.72 22.74 -7.08
C ILE A 31 -11.80 24.23 -6.73
N ALA A 32 -12.41 24.58 -5.59
CA ALA A 32 -12.47 25.96 -5.11
C ALA A 32 -11.08 26.57 -4.85
N LYS A 33 -10.06 25.74 -4.57
CA LYS A 33 -8.66 26.14 -4.44
C LYS A 33 -7.90 26.16 -5.77
N GLY A 34 -8.52 25.68 -6.86
CA GLY A 34 -7.96 25.72 -8.21
C GLY A 34 -7.19 24.47 -8.61
N PHE A 35 -7.41 23.33 -7.97
CA PHE A 35 -6.87 22.03 -8.36
C PHE A 35 -7.77 21.32 -9.37
N GLY A 36 -7.19 20.50 -10.24
CA GLY A 36 -7.91 19.40 -10.88
C GLY A 36 -8.12 18.27 -9.87
N VAL A 37 -9.24 17.57 -9.95
CA VAL A 37 -9.55 16.47 -9.01
C VAL A 37 -10.17 15.30 -9.73
N THR A 38 -9.75 14.10 -9.36
CA THR A 38 -10.37 12.84 -9.77
C THR A 38 -10.71 11.98 -8.55
N LEU A 39 -11.81 11.25 -8.67
CA LEU A 39 -12.33 10.33 -7.67
C LEU A 39 -12.37 8.91 -8.22
N PRO A 40 -12.44 7.88 -7.36
CA PRO A 40 -12.48 6.47 -7.77
C PRO A 40 -13.66 6.09 -8.69
N ASN A 41 -14.63 6.96 -8.86
CA ASN A 41 -15.85 6.71 -9.63
C ASN A 41 -16.13 7.76 -10.72
N ASP A 42 -15.10 8.40 -11.23
CA ASP A 42 -15.24 9.50 -12.21
C ASP A 42 -15.60 9.05 -13.62
N HIS A 43 -15.29 7.82 -13.98
CA HIS A 43 -15.69 7.23 -15.24
C HIS A 43 -16.88 6.30 -15.05
N PRO A 44 -17.64 6.02 -16.12
CA PRO A 44 -18.74 5.07 -16.04
C PRO A 44 -18.24 3.69 -15.63
N LEU A 45 -18.74 3.18 -14.51
CA LEU A 45 -18.45 1.84 -14.01
C LEU A 45 -19.53 0.86 -14.51
N ASP A 46 -19.14 -0.34 -14.90
CA ASP A 46 -20.06 -1.40 -15.37
C ASP A 46 -20.69 -2.16 -14.19
N MET A 47 -21.33 -1.42 -13.27
CA MET A 47 -21.91 -1.97 -12.04
C MET A 47 -23.19 -2.79 -12.26
N GLU A 48 -23.82 -2.66 -13.43
CA GLU A 48 -25.00 -3.46 -13.83
C GLU A 48 -24.61 -4.84 -14.41
N ASN A 49 -23.34 -5.08 -14.67
CA ASN A 49 -22.88 -6.35 -15.23
C ASN A 49 -23.20 -7.52 -14.29
N PRO A 50 -23.83 -8.59 -14.76
CA PRO A 50 -24.12 -9.76 -13.94
C PRO A 50 -22.86 -10.52 -13.48
N ASP A 51 -21.75 -10.36 -14.19
CA ASP A 51 -20.46 -10.93 -13.86
C ASP A 51 -19.73 -10.00 -12.88
N LEU A 52 -19.61 -10.43 -11.63
CA LEU A 52 -18.95 -9.65 -10.56
C LEU A 52 -17.49 -9.33 -10.88
N ARG A 53 -16.79 -10.24 -11.58
CA ARG A 53 -15.42 -10.01 -11.99
C ARG A 53 -15.33 -8.83 -12.96
N LYS A 54 -16.22 -8.74 -13.92
CA LYS A 54 -16.26 -7.63 -14.87
C LYS A 54 -16.59 -6.30 -14.19
N ARG A 55 -17.44 -6.31 -13.15
CA ARG A 55 -17.65 -5.10 -12.34
C ARG A 55 -16.34 -4.64 -11.69
N ALA A 56 -15.62 -5.54 -11.03
CA ALA A 56 -14.35 -5.23 -10.39
C ALA A 56 -13.29 -4.79 -11.42
N ASP A 57 -13.19 -5.49 -12.55
CA ASP A 57 -12.28 -5.13 -13.65
C ASP A 57 -12.57 -3.73 -14.19
N SER A 58 -13.85 -3.29 -14.25
CA SER A 58 -14.23 -1.94 -14.69
C SER A 58 -13.76 -0.87 -13.69
N ILE A 59 -13.90 -1.13 -12.38
CA ILE A 59 -13.41 -0.23 -11.32
C ILE A 59 -11.88 -0.12 -11.41
N PHE A 60 -11.21 -1.24 -11.54
CA PHE A 60 -9.75 -1.26 -11.63
C PHE A 60 -9.21 -0.59 -12.90
N ALA A 61 -9.93 -0.73 -14.03
CA ALA A 61 -9.59 -0.06 -15.28
C ALA A 61 -9.75 1.46 -15.18
N ASP A 62 -10.81 1.93 -14.50
CA ASP A 62 -11.03 3.34 -14.20
C ASP A 62 -9.89 3.92 -13.36
N LEU A 63 -9.55 3.24 -12.27
CA LEU A 63 -8.45 3.65 -11.41
C LEU A 63 -7.12 3.76 -12.16
N LYS A 64 -6.82 2.81 -13.04
CA LYS A 64 -5.62 2.86 -13.89
C LYS A 64 -5.61 4.11 -14.79
N ALA A 65 -6.77 4.43 -15.39
CA ALA A 65 -6.90 5.61 -16.23
C ALA A 65 -6.73 6.91 -15.44
N ILE A 66 -7.36 6.99 -14.26
CA ILE A 66 -7.22 8.11 -13.32
C ILE A 66 -5.77 8.32 -12.94
N MET A 67 -5.08 7.24 -12.59
CA MET A 67 -3.71 7.31 -12.11
C MET A 67 -2.75 7.86 -13.17
N LEU A 68 -3.04 7.72 -14.49
CA LEU A 68 -2.19 8.25 -15.56
C LEU A 68 -2.00 9.77 -15.45
N ASP A 69 -3.04 10.51 -15.13
CA ASP A 69 -3.03 11.98 -15.11
C ASP A 69 -2.78 12.57 -13.72
N THR A 70 -2.83 11.74 -12.67
CA THR A 70 -2.64 12.18 -11.29
C THR A 70 -1.24 12.71 -11.06
N THR A 71 -1.12 13.89 -10.45
CA THR A 71 0.16 14.48 -10.01
C THR A 71 0.30 14.53 -8.49
N VAL A 72 -0.83 14.41 -7.78
CA VAL A 72 -0.91 14.42 -6.32
C VAL A 72 -1.89 13.35 -5.87
N VAL A 73 -1.54 12.57 -4.86
CA VAL A 73 -2.49 11.74 -4.10
C VAL A 73 -2.65 12.32 -2.71
N ILE A 74 -3.90 12.44 -2.25
CA ILE A 74 -4.23 12.70 -0.85
C ILE A 74 -4.96 11.49 -0.33
N ALA A 75 -4.34 10.78 0.63
CA ALA A 75 -4.81 9.52 1.18
C ALA A 75 -5.43 9.71 2.57
N ASP A 76 -6.60 9.10 2.80
CA ASP A 76 -7.10 8.87 4.15
C ASP A 76 -6.27 7.79 4.84
N LEU A 77 -5.65 8.13 5.96
CA LEU A 77 -4.81 7.25 6.75
C LEU A 77 -5.45 6.87 8.09
N GLU A 78 -6.76 7.03 8.22
CA GLU A 78 -7.47 6.53 9.40
C GLU A 78 -7.48 4.99 9.43
N ALA A 79 -7.58 4.44 10.63
CA ALA A 79 -7.60 3.00 10.82
C ALA A 79 -8.85 2.37 10.15
N TYR A 80 -8.64 1.30 9.38
CA TYR A 80 -9.67 0.60 8.64
C TYR A 80 -9.61 -0.91 8.90
N ARG A 81 -10.68 -1.51 9.40
CA ARG A 81 -10.79 -2.95 9.73
C ARG A 81 -9.67 -3.52 10.61
N GLY A 82 -8.94 -2.67 11.28
CA GLY A 82 -7.81 -3.01 12.12
C GLY A 82 -7.12 -1.77 12.64
N SER A 83 -5.83 -1.84 12.92
CA SER A 83 -5.05 -0.70 13.41
C SER A 83 -4.29 0.05 12.30
N GLU A 84 -4.32 -0.46 11.07
CA GLU A 84 -3.67 0.15 9.90
C GLU A 84 -4.71 0.77 8.94
N PRO A 85 -4.33 1.72 8.07
CA PRO A 85 -5.17 2.23 6.99
C PRO A 85 -5.62 1.15 5.99
N ASP A 86 -6.67 1.46 5.21
CA ASP A 86 -7.16 0.61 4.12
C ASP A 86 -6.06 0.21 3.13
N SER A 87 -5.91 -1.08 2.90
CA SER A 87 -4.85 -1.63 2.06
C SER A 87 -5.00 -1.24 0.58
N GLY A 88 -6.22 -1.03 0.10
CA GLY A 88 -6.49 -0.53 -1.25
C GLY A 88 -5.97 0.89 -1.42
N THR A 89 -6.27 1.77 -0.46
CA THR A 89 -5.74 3.14 -0.39
C THR A 89 -4.22 3.17 -0.39
N ILE A 90 -3.58 2.27 0.36
CA ILE A 90 -2.12 2.21 0.43
C ILE A 90 -1.51 1.62 -0.86
N TYR A 91 -2.21 0.72 -1.53
CA TYR A 91 -1.83 0.26 -2.86
C TYR A 91 -1.80 1.42 -3.87
N GLU A 92 -2.86 2.25 -3.88
CA GLU A 92 -2.95 3.44 -4.73
C GLU A 92 -1.83 4.45 -4.44
N LEU A 93 -1.51 4.64 -3.16
CA LEU A 93 -0.40 5.47 -2.71
C LEU A 93 0.94 4.94 -3.25
N GLY A 94 1.15 3.63 -3.25
CA GLY A 94 2.32 2.96 -3.83
C GLY A 94 2.42 3.18 -5.34
N MET A 95 1.30 3.10 -6.08
CA MET A 95 1.25 3.42 -7.51
C MET A 95 1.66 4.87 -7.77
N ALA A 96 1.09 5.80 -7.02
CA ALA A 96 1.37 7.22 -7.15
C ALA A 96 2.84 7.56 -6.87
N TYR A 97 3.39 6.98 -5.80
CA TYR A 97 4.80 7.13 -5.44
C TYR A 97 5.73 6.62 -6.54
N ALA A 98 5.48 5.41 -7.07
CA ALA A 98 6.30 4.83 -8.13
C ALA A 98 6.30 5.66 -9.42
N LYS A 99 5.20 6.35 -9.70
CA LYS A 99 5.05 7.28 -10.82
C LYS A 99 5.74 8.63 -10.59
N GLY A 100 6.10 8.96 -9.35
CA GLY A 100 6.66 10.25 -8.96
C GLY A 100 5.61 11.33 -8.67
N ALA A 101 4.37 10.96 -8.40
CA ALA A 101 3.35 11.87 -7.91
C ALA A 101 3.66 12.32 -6.46
N ARG A 102 3.15 13.47 -6.06
CA ARG A 102 3.23 13.93 -4.67
C ARG A 102 2.30 13.09 -3.80
N CYS A 103 2.83 12.53 -2.73
CA CYS A 103 2.08 11.72 -1.77
C CYS A 103 1.81 12.51 -0.49
N TYR A 104 0.53 12.72 -0.21
CA TYR A 104 0.02 13.35 1.00
C TYR A 104 -0.99 12.45 1.66
N GLY A 105 -1.15 12.59 2.98
CA GLY A 105 -2.16 11.87 3.73
C GLY A 105 -2.60 12.64 4.96
N TYR A 106 -3.74 12.29 5.52
CA TYR A 106 -4.27 12.88 6.73
C TYR A 106 -4.73 11.82 7.72
N THR A 107 -4.64 12.16 8.98
CA THR A 107 -5.17 11.38 10.09
C THR A 107 -5.44 12.30 11.28
N ARG A 108 -6.48 12.01 12.05
CA ARG A 108 -6.77 12.71 13.31
C ARG A 108 -5.90 12.25 14.47
N ASP A 109 -5.19 11.12 14.29
CA ASP A 109 -4.37 10.52 15.33
C ASP A 109 -2.96 10.17 14.81
N LYS A 110 -2.01 11.09 15.05
CA LYS A 110 -0.58 10.89 14.73
C LYS A 110 0.23 10.27 15.88
N ARG A 111 -0.42 9.80 16.91
CA ARG A 111 0.32 9.06 17.95
C ARG A 111 0.96 7.81 17.34
N PRO A 112 2.04 7.31 17.94
CA PRO A 112 2.63 6.05 17.52
C PRO A 112 1.58 4.93 17.44
N LEU A 113 1.71 4.06 16.42
CA LEU A 113 0.77 2.97 16.16
C LEU A 113 0.47 2.13 17.41
N VAL A 114 1.49 1.88 18.23
CA VAL A 114 1.37 1.11 19.47
C VAL A 114 0.47 1.74 20.55
N TRP A 115 0.15 3.03 20.42
CA TRP A 115 -0.75 3.74 21.34
C TRP A 115 -2.17 3.90 20.78
N LYS A 116 -2.38 3.54 19.52
CA LYS A 116 -3.70 3.59 18.87
C LYS A 116 -4.54 2.35 19.18
N ASP A 117 -3.89 1.22 19.46
CA ASP A 117 -4.55 -0.05 19.75
C ASP A 117 -4.15 -0.53 21.15
N GLN A 118 -5.15 -0.87 21.98
CA GLN A 118 -4.94 -1.36 23.36
C GLN A 118 -4.40 -2.81 23.43
N LYS A 119 -4.27 -3.49 22.30
CA LYS A 119 -3.82 -4.89 22.20
C LYS A 119 -2.30 -5.04 22.23
N TYR A 120 -1.56 -3.95 22.31
CA TYR A 120 -0.11 -3.98 22.37
C TYR A 120 0.41 -4.21 23.79
N THR A 121 1.46 -5.02 23.92
CA THR A 121 2.12 -5.35 25.17
C THR A 121 3.58 -4.91 25.16
N LEU A 122 4.00 -4.14 26.16
CA LEU A 122 5.41 -3.76 26.36
C LEU A 122 6.14 -4.87 27.11
N LYS A 123 7.20 -5.42 26.51
CA LYS A 123 8.05 -6.43 27.14
C LYS A 123 9.53 -6.16 26.79
N GLU A 124 10.37 -6.03 27.84
CA GLU A 124 11.82 -5.81 27.68
C GLU A 124 12.18 -4.61 26.76
N GLY A 125 11.40 -3.53 26.86
CA GLY A 125 11.60 -2.32 26.06
C GLY A 125 11.11 -2.41 24.62
N LYS A 126 10.53 -3.54 24.22
CA LYS A 126 9.92 -3.78 22.92
C LYS A 126 8.41 -3.89 23.05
N VAL A 127 7.71 -3.50 21.99
CA VAL A 127 6.25 -3.57 21.92
C VAL A 127 5.84 -4.69 20.99
N TYR A 128 4.91 -5.52 21.45
CA TYR A 128 4.40 -6.67 20.70
C TYR A 128 2.88 -6.55 20.54
N ASP A 129 2.37 -6.93 19.39
CA ASP A 129 0.93 -7.05 19.14
C ASP A 129 0.33 -8.32 19.79
N GLU A 130 -0.98 -8.52 19.62
CA GLU A 130 -1.71 -9.67 20.18
C GLU A 130 -1.22 -11.02 19.62
N HIS A 131 -0.55 -11.03 18.45
CA HIS A 131 0.04 -12.22 17.83
C HIS A 131 1.51 -12.43 18.22
N GLY A 132 2.05 -11.58 19.10
CA GLY A 132 3.44 -11.64 19.53
C GLY A 132 4.45 -11.15 18.51
N LYS A 133 4.02 -10.45 17.47
CA LYS A 133 4.90 -9.77 16.51
C LYS A 133 5.36 -8.43 17.06
N GLU A 134 6.65 -8.14 16.92
CA GLU A 134 7.19 -6.85 17.33
C GLU A 134 6.56 -5.72 16.50
N ALA A 135 6.07 -4.69 17.17
CA ALA A 135 5.57 -3.50 16.49
C ALA A 135 6.75 -2.80 15.82
N PRO A 136 6.71 -2.64 14.49
CA PRO A 136 7.77 -1.94 13.79
C PRO A 136 7.78 -0.49 14.26
N TYR A 137 8.98 -0.01 14.59
CA TYR A 137 9.13 1.41 14.91
C TYR A 137 8.08 1.91 15.91
N LYS A 138 8.15 1.42 17.16
CA LYS A 138 7.22 1.76 18.25
C LYS A 138 6.86 3.25 18.39
N ASP A 139 7.69 4.13 17.84
CA ASP A 139 7.57 5.57 17.92
C ASP A 139 6.96 6.21 16.65
N LEU A 140 6.52 5.39 15.66
CA LEU A 140 5.93 5.87 14.42
C LEU A 140 4.41 5.65 14.36
N PRO A 141 3.66 6.60 13.76
CA PRO A 141 2.20 6.48 13.60
C PRO A 141 1.77 5.48 12.53
N PHE A 142 2.65 5.16 11.58
CA PHE A 142 2.40 4.29 10.44
C PHE A 142 3.63 3.46 10.09
N SER A 143 3.44 2.52 9.17
CA SER A 143 4.51 1.69 8.62
C SER A 143 5.57 2.50 7.85
N PRO A 144 6.79 1.99 7.71
CA PRO A 144 7.90 2.68 7.05
C PRO A 144 7.61 3.18 5.64
N CYS A 145 6.87 2.40 4.84
CA CYS A 145 6.52 2.80 3.48
C CYS A 145 5.68 4.09 3.48
N ILE A 146 4.71 4.21 4.38
CA ILE A 146 3.87 5.42 4.50
C ILE A 146 4.71 6.59 5.04
N ILE A 147 5.47 6.37 6.11
CA ILE A 147 6.29 7.43 6.74
C ILE A 147 7.30 8.03 5.76
N ALA A 148 7.94 7.20 4.94
CA ALA A 148 9.00 7.65 4.05
C ALA A 148 8.48 8.27 2.74
N SER A 149 7.30 7.84 2.29
CA SER A 149 6.75 8.29 1.00
C SER A 149 5.82 9.48 1.10
N THR A 150 5.22 9.74 2.27
CA THR A 150 4.00 10.55 2.39
C THR A 150 4.18 11.67 3.41
N LYS A 151 3.79 12.89 3.03
CA LYS A 151 3.64 14.00 3.98
C LYS A 151 2.29 13.89 4.68
N ILE A 152 2.29 13.77 6.00
CA ILE A 152 1.10 13.47 6.79
C ILE A 152 0.66 14.67 7.59
N ALA A 153 -0.55 15.18 7.33
CA ALA A 153 -1.23 16.17 8.13
C ALA A 153 -1.92 15.53 9.33
N GLU A 154 -1.85 16.16 10.50
CA GLU A 154 -2.74 15.84 11.61
C GLU A 154 -3.99 16.70 11.48
N GLY A 155 -5.16 16.05 11.31
CA GLY A 155 -6.42 16.71 11.05
C GLY A 155 -7.24 15.97 9.99
N ASP A 156 -7.96 16.74 9.20
CA ASP A 156 -8.82 16.24 8.13
C ASP A 156 -8.25 16.52 6.72
N TYR A 157 -9.04 16.17 5.70
CA TYR A 157 -8.70 16.42 4.30
C TYR A 157 -8.32 17.90 4.03
N GLY A 158 -9.07 18.85 4.59
CA GLY A 158 -8.83 20.29 4.41
C GLY A 158 -7.49 20.74 5.01
N ASP A 159 -7.06 20.14 6.12
CA ASP A 159 -5.73 20.42 6.71
C ASP A 159 -4.61 19.87 5.83
N CYS A 160 -4.80 18.69 5.25
CA CYS A 160 -3.87 18.11 4.28
C CYS A 160 -3.79 18.98 3.00
N LEU A 161 -4.92 19.44 2.49
CA LEU A 161 -4.97 20.33 1.34
C LEU A 161 -4.23 21.65 1.59
N LYS A 162 -4.35 22.25 2.80
CA LYS A 162 -3.58 23.43 3.20
C LYS A 162 -2.07 23.16 3.20
N MET A 163 -1.65 22.00 3.72
CA MET A 163 -0.25 21.59 3.70
C MET A 163 0.28 21.50 2.27
N LEU A 164 -0.43 20.83 1.36
CA LEU A 164 -0.09 20.76 -0.06
C LEU A 164 0.04 22.15 -0.70
N MET A 165 -0.90 23.05 -0.44
CA MET A 165 -0.89 24.41 -0.98
C MET A 165 0.35 25.18 -0.51
N THR A 166 0.67 25.07 0.78
CA THR A 166 1.86 25.71 1.37
C THR A 166 3.14 25.21 0.70
N ASP A 167 3.28 23.89 0.54
CA ASP A 167 4.45 23.29 -0.09
C ASP A 167 4.64 23.78 -1.54
N ILE A 168 3.55 23.82 -2.32
CA ILE A 168 3.62 24.32 -3.72
C ILE A 168 3.98 25.80 -3.77
N GLU A 169 3.50 26.61 -2.84
CA GLU A 169 3.84 28.03 -2.78
C GLU A 169 5.30 28.25 -2.36
N GLU A 170 5.80 27.49 -1.41
CA GLU A 170 7.20 27.52 -1.01
C GLU A 170 8.14 27.10 -2.14
N GLU A 171 7.81 26.03 -2.87
CA GLU A 171 8.59 25.61 -4.03
C GLU A 171 8.66 26.68 -5.13
N LYS A 172 7.59 27.44 -5.35
CA LYS A 172 7.60 28.58 -6.28
C LYS A 172 8.52 29.71 -5.81
N LYS A 173 8.56 29.94 -4.50
CA LYS A 173 9.40 30.95 -3.88
C LYS A 173 10.89 30.61 -3.95
N TYR A 174 11.22 29.35 -3.77
CA TYR A 174 12.58 28.82 -3.79
C TYR A 174 12.89 28.11 -5.11
N LYS A 175 12.83 28.83 -6.24
CA LYS A 175 13.13 28.31 -7.57
C LYS A 175 14.43 27.49 -7.59
N GLY A 176 14.34 26.20 -7.87
CA GLY A 176 15.46 25.27 -7.98
C GLY A 176 15.69 24.34 -6.78
N LEU A 177 15.01 24.57 -5.66
CA LEU A 177 14.97 23.62 -4.55
C LEU A 177 13.74 22.73 -4.72
N ARG A 178 13.82 21.77 -5.64
CA ARG A 178 12.85 20.67 -5.67
C ARG A 178 13.14 19.79 -4.46
N GLY A 179 12.39 20.00 -3.37
CA GLY A 179 12.59 19.29 -2.11
C GLY A 179 12.38 17.77 -2.16
N TYR A 180 11.88 17.17 -3.26
CA TYR A 180 11.56 15.76 -3.35
C TYR A 180 11.56 15.20 -4.78
N SER A 181 12.37 15.68 -5.68
CA SER A 181 12.61 14.92 -6.90
C SER A 181 13.71 13.90 -6.63
N VAL A 182 13.36 12.78 -6.04
CA VAL A 182 14.17 11.58 -6.22
C VAL A 182 14.12 11.27 -7.71
N ASP A 183 15.27 11.18 -8.37
CA ASP A 183 15.33 10.74 -9.75
C ASP A 183 15.06 9.24 -9.79
N TYR A 184 13.78 8.88 -9.89
CA TYR A 184 13.34 7.49 -9.96
C TYR A 184 13.77 6.78 -11.25
N THR A 185 14.31 7.52 -12.22
CA THR A 185 14.87 6.93 -13.45
C THR A 185 16.28 6.37 -13.24
N ALA A 186 16.96 6.79 -12.18
CA ALA A 186 18.32 6.39 -11.86
C ALA A 186 18.43 5.06 -11.08
N ALA A 187 17.35 4.30 -10.94
CA ALA A 187 17.41 2.98 -10.32
C ALA A 187 18.41 2.10 -11.08
N LYS A 188 19.47 1.65 -10.40
CA LYS A 188 20.45 0.72 -10.97
C LYS A 188 19.70 -0.51 -11.45
N THR A 189 19.86 -0.83 -12.72
CA THR A 189 19.28 -2.04 -13.27
C THR A 189 20.13 -3.22 -12.81
N TYR A 190 19.59 -3.99 -11.87
CA TYR A 190 20.19 -5.27 -11.48
C TYR A 190 20.09 -6.24 -12.66
N LYS A 191 21.21 -6.84 -13.07
CA LYS A 191 21.24 -7.84 -14.14
C LYS A 191 21.45 -9.21 -13.53
N SER A 192 20.56 -10.12 -13.82
CA SER A 192 20.66 -11.54 -13.45
C SER A 192 20.37 -12.41 -14.67
N ASP A 193 20.98 -13.57 -14.73
CA ASP A 193 20.70 -14.64 -15.69
C ASP A 193 19.49 -15.50 -15.27
N ARG A 194 18.92 -15.22 -14.11
CA ARG A 194 17.74 -15.87 -13.53
C ARG A 194 16.68 -14.84 -13.19
N PRO A 195 15.38 -15.20 -13.23
CA PRO A 195 14.34 -14.32 -12.77
C PRO A 195 14.59 -13.86 -11.33
N VAL A 196 14.46 -12.56 -11.10
CA VAL A 196 14.62 -11.92 -9.80
C VAL A 196 13.27 -11.67 -9.20
N VAL A 197 13.00 -12.19 -8.01
CA VAL A 197 11.74 -11.99 -7.28
C VAL A 197 11.98 -11.21 -6.00
N TYR A 198 11.03 -10.33 -5.65
CA TYR A 198 10.99 -9.68 -4.35
C TYR A 198 9.90 -10.33 -3.50
N LEU A 199 10.24 -10.77 -2.30
CA LEU A 199 9.33 -11.42 -1.37
C LEU A 199 8.78 -10.40 -0.38
N ALA A 200 7.58 -9.87 -0.66
CA ALA A 200 6.90 -8.91 0.19
C ALA A 200 6.04 -9.64 1.23
N GLY A 201 6.31 -9.40 2.51
CA GLY A 201 5.55 -10.05 3.58
C GLY A 201 5.71 -9.37 4.94
N PRO A 202 4.73 -9.54 5.84
CA PRO A 202 4.76 -9.00 7.20
C PRO A 202 5.77 -9.74 8.11
N GLU A 203 6.37 -10.84 7.66
CA GLU A 203 7.39 -11.57 8.39
C GLU A 203 8.64 -10.73 8.66
N ARG A 204 8.81 -9.60 7.95
CA ARG A 204 9.87 -8.62 8.23
C ARG A 204 9.86 -8.14 9.69
N TYR A 205 8.72 -8.26 10.36
CA TYR A 205 8.50 -7.87 11.75
C TYR A 205 8.56 -9.04 12.74
N ASP A 206 8.78 -10.26 12.26
CA ASP A 206 8.95 -11.41 13.14
C ASP A 206 10.36 -11.40 13.76
N LYS A 207 10.47 -11.87 14.99
CA LYS A 207 11.76 -11.99 15.70
C LYS A 207 12.76 -12.88 14.97
N ASP A 208 12.27 -13.82 14.18
CA ASP A 208 13.02 -14.79 13.37
C ASP A 208 12.97 -14.49 11.87
N ALA A 209 12.61 -13.26 11.47
CA ALA A 209 12.52 -12.81 10.09
C ALA A 209 13.71 -13.25 9.22
N LYS A 210 14.93 -13.12 9.73
CA LYS A 210 16.16 -13.52 9.00
C LYS A 210 16.19 -15.01 8.65
N GLU A 211 15.74 -15.86 9.56
CA GLU A 211 15.72 -17.31 9.32
C GLU A 211 14.58 -17.69 8.38
N ILE A 212 13.42 -17.06 8.51
CA ILE A 212 12.29 -17.23 7.59
C ILE A 212 12.73 -16.88 6.17
N TYR A 213 13.25 -15.69 5.96
CA TYR A 213 13.68 -15.24 4.64
C TYR A 213 14.85 -16.04 4.08
N LYS A 214 15.78 -16.49 4.90
CA LYS A 214 16.86 -17.38 4.47
C LYS A 214 16.32 -18.72 3.91
N LYS A 215 15.33 -19.31 4.57
CA LYS A 215 14.65 -20.53 4.08
C LYS A 215 13.92 -20.27 2.77
N ARG A 216 13.14 -19.19 2.69
CA ARG A 216 12.41 -18.81 1.47
C ARG A 216 13.35 -18.53 0.29
N LYS A 217 14.46 -17.81 0.51
CA LYS A 217 15.51 -17.60 -0.51
C LYS A 217 16.12 -18.90 -0.99
N GLY A 218 16.43 -19.83 -0.06
CA GLY A 218 16.92 -21.18 -0.41
C GLY A 218 15.94 -21.95 -1.28
N LEU A 219 14.64 -21.86 -0.97
CA LEU A 219 13.60 -22.49 -1.75
C LEU A 219 13.46 -21.85 -3.14
N CYS A 220 13.46 -20.51 -3.25
CA CYS A 220 13.51 -19.81 -4.54
C CYS A 220 14.70 -20.27 -5.39
N ALA A 221 15.89 -20.35 -4.79
CA ALA A 221 17.09 -20.79 -5.47
C ALA A 221 16.99 -22.23 -6.00
N SER A 222 16.32 -23.14 -5.27
CA SER A 222 16.09 -24.52 -5.71
C SER A 222 15.17 -24.61 -6.95
N TYR A 223 14.38 -23.58 -7.22
CA TYR A 223 13.56 -23.45 -8.41
C TYR A 223 14.17 -22.50 -9.47
N GLY A 224 15.45 -22.15 -9.32
CA GLY A 224 16.18 -21.33 -10.29
C GLY A 224 15.94 -19.83 -10.15
N LEU A 225 15.22 -19.36 -9.15
CA LEU A 225 14.96 -17.94 -8.94
C LEU A 225 16.03 -17.29 -8.05
N GLN A 226 16.27 -16.00 -8.27
CA GLN A 226 16.99 -15.15 -7.33
C GLN A 226 15.97 -14.35 -6.51
N ALA A 227 16.07 -14.37 -5.19
CA ALA A 227 15.13 -13.67 -4.34
C ALA A 227 15.79 -12.57 -3.51
N PHE A 228 15.17 -11.40 -3.49
CA PHE A 228 15.38 -10.35 -2.51
C PHE A 228 14.24 -10.32 -1.51
N THR A 229 14.53 -9.87 -0.30
CA THR A 229 13.60 -9.82 0.82
C THR A 229 13.76 -8.50 1.58
N PRO A 230 12.81 -8.10 2.41
CA PRO A 230 12.96 -6.93 3.29
C PRO A 230 14.13 -7.02 4.29
N ALA A 231 14.67 -8.22 4.52
CA ALA A 231 15.84 -8.40 5.39
C ALA A 231 17.17 -8.17 4.66
N ASP A 232 17.15 -8.11 3.34
CA ASP A 232 18.33 -7.79 2.54
C ASP A 232 18.49 -6.25 2.47
N TRP A 233 19.76 -5.81 2.43
CA TRP A 233 20.06 -4.41 2.20
C TRP A 233 20.39 -4.18 0.72
N ALA A 234 19.75 -3.22 0.10
CA ALA A 234 19.91 -2.99 -1.33
C ALA A 234 21.29 -2.40 -1.67
N GLU A 235 21.89 -2.86 -2.77
CA GLU A 235 23.12 -2.30 -3.26
C GLU A 235 23.00 -0.80 -3.59
N GLY A 236 23.95 0.00 -3.10
CA GLY A 236 24.00 1.43 -3.32
C GLY A 236 23.12 2.25 -2.38
N VAL A 237 22.40 1.63 -1.46
CA VAL A 237 21.76 2.30 -0.33
C VAL A 237 22.68 2.21 0.88
N GLU A 238 23.15 3.36 1.37
CA GLU A 238 23.98 3.40 2.58
C GLU A 238 23.11 3.19 3.81
N LYS A 239 23.51 2.24 4.67
CA LYS A 239 22.83 1.99 5.93
C LYS A 239 23.20 3.07 6.94
N MET A 240 22.22 3.88 7.32
CA MET A 240 22.40 4.93 8.31
C MET A 240 22.33 4.37 9.74
N ASP A 241 23.30 4.75 10.56
CA ASP A 241 23.22 4.55 12.01
C ASP A 241 22.58 5.78 12.64
N THR A 242 21.34 5.65 13.13
CA THR A 242 20.55 6.78 13.63
C THR A 242 19.56 6.33 14.70
N ASP A 243 19.42 7.15 15.74
CA ASP A 243 18.41 6.99 16.79
C ASP A 243 17.05 7.64 16.40
N CYS A 244 16.98 8.36 15.29
CA CYS A 244 15.75 8.97 14.82
C CYS A 244 14.89 7.93 14.11
N PRO A 245 13.70 7.55 14.65
CA PRO A 245 12.88 6.50 14.06
C PRO A 245 12.38 6.84 12.65
N TYR A 246 12.11 8.10 12.37
CA TYR A 246 11.71 8.57 11.03
C TYR A 246 12.83 8.41 10.00
N THR A 247 14.06 8.77 10.36
CA THR A 247 15.23 8.59 9.50
C THR A 247 15.52 7.11 9.28
N ALA A 248 15.43 6.29 10.33
CA ALA A 248 15.61 4.85 10.22
C ALA A 248 14.56 4.20 9.29
N ALA A 249 13.30 4.60 9.41
CA ALA A 249 12.22 4.12 8.55
C ALA A 249 12.42 4.53 7.09
N ALA A 250 12.79 5.78 6.83
CA ALA A 250 13.06 6.28 5.49
C ALA A 250 14.24 5.53 4.84
N ASN A 251 15.32 5.33 5.58
CA ASN A 251 16.49 4.60 5.09
C ASN A 251 16.20 3.11 4.81
N GLN A 252 15.36 2.49 5.66
CA GLN A 252 14.90 1.11 5.43
C GLN A 252 14.02 1.03 4.18
N PHE A 253 13.10 1.97 4.02
CA PHE A 253 12.24 2.06 2.84
C PHE A 253 13.05 2.26 1.55
N ASP A 254 14.12 3.09 1.59
CA ASP A 254 15.02 3.26 0.44
C ASP A 254 15.61 1.94 -0.04
N SER A 255 15.94 1.04 0.89
CA SER A 255 16.39 -0.31 0.54
C SER A 255 15.26 -1.15 -0.08
N TRP A 256 14.08 -1.16 0.52
CA TRP A 256 12.94 -1.96 0.03
C TRP A 256 12.48 -1.51 -1.36
N GLN A 257 12.32 -0.21 -1.57
CA GLN A 257 11.91 0.30 -2.87
C GLN A 257 12.89 -0.03 -4.00
N GLN A 258 14.20 -0.07 -3.71
CA GLN A 258 15.21 -0.48 -4.67
C GLN A 258 15.05 -1.96 -5.07
N HIS A 259 14.71 -2.83 -4.13
CA HIS A 259 14.42 -4.23 -4.45
C HIS A 259 13.17 -4.38 -5.33
N VAL A 260 12.08 -3.64 -5.03
CA VAL A 260 10.88 -3.62 -5.89
C VAL A 260 11.21 -3.11 -7.29
N ARG A 261 12.04 -2.06 -7.42
CA ARG A 261 12.45 -1.52 -8.72
C ARG A 261 13.28 -2.51 -9.54
N ASN A 262 14.12 -3.28 -8.88
CA ASN A 262 15.08 -4.18 -9.52
C ASN A 262 14.59 -5.63 -9.70
N CYS A 263 13.42 -6.00 -9.18
CA CYS A 263 12.86 -7.34 -9.40
C CYS A 263 12.14 -7.45 -10.75
N ASP A 264 11.99 -8.68 -11.24
CA ASP A 264 11.14 -9.02 -12.39
C ASP A 264 9.71 -9.29 -11.94
N ALA A 265 9.56 -9.81 -10.71
CA ALA A 265 8.26 -10.11 -10.12
C ALA A 265 8.25 -9.85 -8.61
N ILE A 266 7.06 -9.51 -8.08
CA ILE A 266 6.77 -9.50 -6.65
C ILE A 266 5.98 -10.75 -6.28
N ILE A 267 6.29 -11.34 -5.11
CA ILE A 267 5.51 -12.42 -4.50
C ILE A 267 5.09 -11.93 -3.12
N ALA A 268 3.80 -11.65 -2.95
CA ALA A 268 3.26 -10.95 -1.80
C ALA A 268 2.45 -11.87 -0.89
N ASP A 269 2.69 -11.78 0.41
CA ASP A 269 1.82 -12.33 1.45
C ASP A 269 0.64 -11.38 1.65
N LEU A 270 -0.55 -11.83 1.27
CA LEU A 270 -1.79 -11.08 1.37
C LEU A 270 -2.69 -11.55 2.52
N ASN A 271 -2.16 -12.33 3.44
CA ASN A 271 -2.90 -12.74 4.63
C ASN A 271 -3.16 -11.55 5.56
N ASP A 272 -4.19 -11.68 6.37
CA ASP A 272 -4.60 -10.69 7.35
C ASP A 272 -3.44 -10.32 8.29
N TYR A 273 -3.27 -9.02 8.52
CA TYR A 273 -2.24 -8.46 9.38
C TYR A 273 -2.77 -7.29 10.19
N ARG A 274 -2.83 -7.44 11.51
CA ARG A 274 -3.37 -6.42 12.44
C ARG A 274 -4.81 -5.98 12.17
N GLY A 275 -5.60 -6.87 11.60
CA GLY A 275 -6.98 -6.64 11.20
C GLY A 275 -7.39 -7.64 10.13
N TYR A 276 -8.27 -7.22 9.26
CA TYR A 276 -8.79 -8.04 8.15
C TYR A 276 -8.24 -7.62 6.78
N GLU A 277 -7.08 -6.99 6.78
CA GLU A 277 -6.40 -6.52 5.59
C GLU A 277 -4.93 -6.98 5.63
N CYS A 278 -4.24 -7.02 4.47
CA CYS A 278 -2.82 -7.31 4.45
C CYS A 278 -1.99 -6.15 5.00
N SER A 279 -0.71 -6.39 5.31
CA SER A 279 0.19 -5.35 5.80
C SER A 279 0.29 -4.17 4.84
N ASN A 280 0.26 -2.96 5.36
CA ASN A 280 0.38 -1.73 4.57
C ASN A 280 1.70 -1.62 3.80
N ASP A 281 2.83 -2.11 4.34
CA ASP A 281 4.06 -2.15 3.55
C ASP A 281 3.93 -3.07 2.34
N VAL A 282 3.28 -4.23 2.49
CA VAL A 282 3.03 -5.16 1.39
C VAL A 282 2.10 -4.51 0.36
N ALA A 283 1.04 -3.84 0.81
CA ALA A 283 0.11 -3.12 -0.06
C ALA A 283 0.82 -2.04 -0.88
N PHE A 284 1.64 -1.23 -0.24
CA PHE A 284 2.43 -0.18 -0.88
C PHE A 284 3.40 -0.75 -1.93
N GLU A 285 4.14 -1.80 -1.57
CA GLU A 285 5.08 -2.48 -2.45
C GLU A 285 4.38 -3.12 -3.66
N CYS A 286 3.18 -3.68 -3.48
CA CYS A 286 2.36 -4.18 -4.59
C CYS A 286 1.92 -3.06 -5.53
N GLY A 287 1.45 -1.93 -5.01
CA GLY A 287 1.10 -0.76 -5.81
C GLY A 287 2.29 -0.23 -6.62
N MET A 288 3.47 -0.14 -5.99
CA MET A 288 4.71 0.20 -6.70
C MET A 288 5.03 -0.79 -7.81
N ALA A 289 5.01 -2.08 -7.51
CA ALA A 289 5.33 -3.15 -8.45
C ALA A 289 4.39 -3.11 -9.68
N PHE A 290 3.09 -2.91 -9.44
CA PHE A 290 2.09 -2.77 -10.49
C PHE A 290 2.40 -1.57 -11.41
N GLN A 291 2.63 -0.39 -10.83
CA GLN A 291 2.95 0.83 -11.59
C GLN A 291 4.24 0.69 -12.40
N LEU A 292 5.20 -0.08 -11.91
CA LEU A 292 6.46 -0.38 -12.58
C LEU A 292 6.37 -1.54 -13.60
N GLY A 293 5.16 -2.11 -13.82
CA GLY A 293 4.92 -3.18 -14.78
C GLY A 293 5.57 -4.51 -14.42
N LYS A 294 5.76 -4.80 -13.13
CA LYS A 294 6.31 -6.07 -12.66
C LYS A 294 5.28 -7.20 -12.78
N LYS A 295 5.73 -8.45 -12.94
CA LYS A 295 4.84 -9.61 -12.77
C LYS A 295 4.42 -9.70 -11.30
N MET A 296 3.14 -10.01 -11.04
CA MET A 296 2.59 -9.92 -9.70
C MET A 296 1.93 -11.23 -9.27
N TYR A 297 2.40 -11.75 -8.15
CA TYR A 297 1.88 -12.96 -7.52
C TYR A 297 1.55 -12.69 -6.06
N GLY A 298 0.41 -13.20 -5.60
CA GLY A 298 0.00 -13.17 -4.21
C GLY A 298 -0.31 -14.56 -3.69
N TYR A 299 -0.28 -14.73 -2.37
CA TYR A 299 -0.78 -15.95 -1.73
C TYR A 299 -1.56 -15.59 -0.47
N VAL A 300 -2.55 -16.44 -0.19
CA VAL A 300 -3.42 -16.37 0.98
C VAL A 300 -3.64 -17.77 1.54
N ASP A 301 -3.77 -17.91 2.84
CA ASP A 301 -4.10 -19.19 3.49
C ASP A 301 -5.56 -19.60 3.25
N ASP A 302 -6.44 -18.63 2.95
CA ASP A 302 -7.88 -18.82 2.73
C ASP A 302 -8.35 -18.03 1.51
N ILE A 303 -8.66 -18.74 0.42
CA ILE A 303 -9.10 -18.17 -0.86
C ILE A 303 -10.59 -17.82 -0.91
N ARG A 304 -11.35 -18.12 0.14
CA ARG A 304 -12.78 -17.75 0.17
C ARG A 304 -12.97 -16.25 0.00
N PRO A 305 -14.13 -15.82 -0.54
CA PRO A 305 -14.44 -14.40 -0.71
C PRO A 305 -14.32 -13.61 0.60
N ALA A 306 -13.85 -12.36 0.52
CA ALA A 306 -13.66 -11.47 1.67
C ALA A 306 -14.93 -11.34 2.53
N LYS A 307 -16.13 -11.27 1.90
CA LYS A 307 -17.41 -11.21 2.60
C LYS A 307 -17.72 -12.45 3.48
N GLU A 308 -17.05 -13.57 3.26
CA GLU A 308 -17.20 -14.80 4.08
C GLU A 308 -16.17 -14.84 5.23
N LYS A 309 -15.14 -14.02 5.17
CA LYS A 309 -14.04 -13.98 6.15
C LYS A 309 -14.15 -12.80 7.09
N VAL A 310 -14.46 -11.62 6.56
CA VAL A 310 -14.64 -10.40 7.37
C VAL A 310 -15.99 -10.46 8.08
N PRO A 311 -16.05 -10.34 9.42
CA PRO A 311 -17.32 -10.27 10.14
C PRO A 311 -18.19 -9.14 9.63
N ASN A 312 -19.42 -9.44 9.24
CA ASN A 312 -20.35 -8.48 8.67
C ASN A 312 -21.81 -8.85 9.00
N LEU A 313 -22.73 -7.94 8.71
CA LEU A 313 -24.16 -8.03 9.03
C LEU A 313 -24.97 -8.80 7.97
N GLY A 314 -24.32 -9.36 6.93
CA GLY A 314 -24.99 -10.12 5.88
C GLY A 314 -25.60 -9.30 4.76
N PRO A 315 -26.21 -9.98 3.76
CA PRO A 315 -26.67 -9.37 2.52
C PRO A 315 -27.80 -8.33 2.72
N GLU A 316 -28.65 -8.49 3.75
CA GLU A 316 -29.70 -7.52 4.07
C GLU A 316 -29.16 -6.16 4.50
N HIS A 317 -27.89 -6.11 4.91
CA HIS A 317 -27.16 -4.91 5.29
C HIS A 317 -25.99 -4.64 4.35
N GLU A 318 -26.05 -5.09 3.10
CA GLU A 318 -25.00 -4.89 2.09
C GLU A 318 -23.61 -5.38 2.56
N TYR A 319 -23.58 -6.44 3.36
CA TYR A 319 -22.36 -6.97 3.98
C TYR A 319 -21.56 -5.93 4.77
N ARG A 320 -22.21 -4.96 5.42
CA ARG A 320 -21.52 -3.98 6.27
C ARG A 320 -20.87 -4.65 7.47
N ASP A 321 -19.61 -4.32 7.70
CA ASP A 321 -18.88 -4.74 8.87
C ASP A 321 -19.26 -3.94 10.14
N MET A 322 -18.62 -4.23 11.25
CA MET A 322 -18.92 -3.59 12.54
C MET A 322 -18.52 -2.12 12.62
N THR A 323 -17.74 -1.61 11.65
CA THR A 323 -17.40 -0.19 11.50
C THR A 323 -18.39 0.56 10.61
N GLY A 324 -19.30 -0.17 9.97
CA GLY A 324 -20.29 0.36 9.03
C GLY A 324 -19.78 0.42 7.58
N ALA A 325 -18.57 -0.05 7.34
CA ALA A 325 -18.03 -0.13 5.99
C ALA A 325 -18.57 -1.36 5.25
N ASN A 326 -18.88 -1.21 3.98
CA ASN A 326 -19.29 -2.29 3.10
C ASN A 326 -18.10 -3.22 2.80
N VAL A 327 -18.26 -4.54 2.98
CA VAL A 327 -17.27 -5.53 2.54
C VAL A 327 -17.48 -5.82 1.06
N GLU A 328 -16.41 -5.72 0.27
CA GLU A 328 -16.47 -5.93 -1.18
C GLU A 328 -17.10 -7.29 -1.53
N ASP A 329 -18.12 -7.26 -2.40
CA ASP A 329 -18.85 -8.44 -2.87
C ASP A 329 -18.56 -8.75 -4.34
N PHE A 330 -17.28 -8.99 -4.66
CA PHE A 330 -16.82 -9.39 -6.00
C PHE A 330 -16.39 -10.86 -6.07
N ASN A 331 -16.67 -11.65 -5.03
CA ASN A 331 -16.19 -13.02 -4.87
C ASN A 331 -14.64 -13.14 -4.90
N TYR A 332 -13.95 -12.12 -4.45
CA TYR A 332 -12.49 -12.10 -4.32
C TYR A 332 -12.05 -12.35 -2.87
N PRO A 333 -10.89 -12.99 -2.67
CA PRO A 333 -10.39 -13.29 -1.33
C PRO A 333 -9.85 -12.07 -0.58
N VAL A 334 -9.45 -11.03 -1.29
CA VAL A 334 -8.88 -9.78 -0.77
C VAL A 334 -9.39 -8.60 -1.58
N ASN A 335 -9.08 -7.38 -1.15
CA ASN A 335 -9.43 -6.14 -1.82
C ASN A 335 -9.19 -6.22 -3.34
N LEU A 336 -10.07 -5.59 -4.12
CA LEU A 336 -10.06 -5.66 -5.60
C LEU A 336 -8.74 -5.19 -6.22
N MET A 337 -8.01 -4.29 -5.57
CA MET A 337 -6.73 -3.78 -6.05
C MET A 337 -5.73 -4.91 -6.29
N PHE A 338 -5.65 -5.85 -5.36
CA PHE A 338 -4.81 -7.04 -5.48
C PHE A 338 -5.43 -8.06 -6.44
N SER A 339 -6.72 -8.32 -6.27
CA SER A 339 -7.42 -9.39 -7.01
C SER A 339 -7.50 -9.13 -8.51
N CYS A 340 -7.53 -7.86 -8.94
CA CYS A 340 -7.52 -7.48 -10.37
C CYS A 340 -6.11 -7.33 -10.96
N SER A 341 -5.08 -7.23 -10.12
CA SER A 341 -3.71 -6.99 -10.58
C SER A 341 -2.76 -8.17 -10.48
N MET A 342 -3.11 -9.19 -9.68
CA MET A 342 -2.21 -10.27 -9.29
C MET A 342 -2.79 -11.66 -9.59
N ASP A 343 -1.90 -12.63 -9.80
CA ASP A 343 -2.25 -14.06 -9.72
C ASP A 343 -2.20 -14.50 -8.26
N ILE A 344 -3.37 -14.62 -7.62
CA ILE A 344 -3.49 -14.98 -6.20
C ILE A 344 -3.75 -16.47 -6.06
N ARG A 345 -2.97 -17.12 -5.19
CA ARG A 345 -3.03 -18.56 -4.95
C ARG A 345 -3.32 -18.89 -3.50
N GLU A 346 -4.09 -19.95 -3.29
CA GLU A 346 -4.29 -20.50 -1.96
C GLU A 346 -3.10 -21.33 -1.53
N GLY A 347 -2.69 -21.18 -0.28
CA GLY A 347 -1.62 -21.91 0.36
C GLY A 347 -0.51 -21.03 0.90
N LYS A 348 0.43 -21.67 1.61
CA LYS A 348 1.61 -21.00 2.13
C LYS A 348 2.65 -20.76 1.05
N PHE A 349 3.60 -19.87 1.31
CA PHE A 349 4.69 -19.56 0.38
C PHE A 349 5.37 -20.82 -0.16
N GLU A 350 5.65 -21.80 0.70
CA GLU A 350 6.34 -23.04 0.37
C GLU A 350 5.55 -23.92 -0.63
N GLU A 351 4.24 -23.78 -0.64
CA GLU A 351 3.31 -24.55 -1.48
C GLU A 351 3.15 -23.91 -2.86
N VAL A 352 3.08 -22.56 -2.91
CA VAL A 352 2.78 -21.82 -4.15
C VAL A 352 4.04 -21.51 -4.98
N ILE A 353 5.22 -21.39 -4.37
CA ILE A 353 6.44 -20.92 -5.04
C ILE A 353 6.85 -21.77 -6.24
N LYS A 354 6.63 -23.07 -6.19
CA LYS A 354 6.97 -23.99 -7.28
C LYS A 354 6.21 -23.67 -8.57
N GLU A 355 4.92 -23.39 -8.46
CA GLU A 355 4.09 -23.06 -9.62
C GLU A 355 4.38 -21.63 -10.12
N ILE A 356 4.61 -20.68 -9.21
CA ILE A 356 5.06 -19.32 -9.56
C ILE A 356 6.36 -19.37 -10.35
N ALA A 357 7.33 -20.17 -9.89
CA ALA A 357 8.60 -20.32 -10.60
C ALA A 357 8.41 -20.84 -12.03
N LYS A 358 7.52 -21.84 -12.25
CA LYS A 358 7.21 -22.33 -13.60
C LYS A 358 6.64 -21.23 -14.49
N ASP A 359 5.79 -20.35 -13.94
CA ASP A 359 5.17 -19.27 -14.72
C ASP A 359 6.17 -18.17 -15.07
N LEU A 360 7.16 -17.95 -14.24
CA LEU A 360 8.23 -16.98 -14.51
C LEU A 360 9.18 -17.41 -15.64
N TYR A 361 9.25 -18.72 -15.93
CA TYR A 361 10.05 -19.26 -17.04
C TYR A 361 9.28 -19.46 -18.36
N LYS A 362 7.96 -19.17 -18.39
CA LYS A 362 7.15 -19.12 -19.62
C LYS A 362 7.29 -17.77 -20.30
#